data_fcde755dd905c2d686e8381a6ae285e0
#
_entry.id   fcde755dd905c2d686e8381a6ae285e0
#
_cell.length_a   1.000
_cell.length_b   1.000
_cell.length_c   1.000
_cell.angle_alpha   90.00
_cell.angle_beta   90.00
_cell.angle_gamma   90.00
#
_symmetry.space_group_name_H-M   'P 1'
#
loop_
_entity.id
_entity.type
_entity.pdbx_description
1 polymer ?
#
loop_
_entity_poly.entity_id
_entity_poly.type
_entity_poly.pdbx_seq_one_letter_code
_entity_poly.pdbx_strand_id
1 'polypeptide(L)'
;MKKKRPSLKDIAEVLNVSTTTVSFVLNGKGEEKKISKELIAKVEAYLKEINYKPNLVARSLRTGSTRVLVFMVEDISNHFFSKVGRLIEDISYKNDYRVLFCSTENDLKRTQDLIHLFHERQVDGFIIVPPLGIEDDIKHLMEHETPVILFDRKIPSLNTD
;
A
#
# COMPACT_ATOMS: atom_id res chain seq x y z
N MET A 1 -21.65 -17.09 -8.99
CA MET A 1 -21.64 -16.20 -7.81
C MET A 1 -20.28 -16.27 -7.11
N LYS A 2 -19.59 -15.12 -6.94
CA LYS A 2 -18.33 -15.10 -6.14
C LYS A 2 -18.69 -15.41 -4.67
N LYS A 3 -18.15 -16.48 -4.09
CA LYS A 3 -18.28 -16.76 -2.65
C LYS A 3 -17.77 -15.53 -1.87
N LYS A 4 -18.64 -14.93 -1.06
CA LYS A 4 -18.28 -13.80 -0.19
C LYS A 4 -17.18 -14.27 0.76
N ARG A 5 -16.04 -13.57 0.78
CA ARG A 5 -14.96 -13.89 1.73
C ARG A 5 -15.46 -13.64 3.14
N PRO A 6 -15.23 -14.56 4.10
CA PRO A 6 -15.64 -14.33 5.47
C PRO A 6 -14.93 -13.08 6.03
N SER A 7 -15.66 -12.28 6.79
CA SER A 7 -15.13 -11.12 7.51
C SER A 7 -14.59 -11.54 8.87
N LEU A 8 -13.83 -10.66 9.54
CA LEU A 8 -13.43 -10.90 10.93
C LEU A 8 -14.63 -11.08 11.87
N LYS A 9 -15.78 -10.45 11.54
CA LYS A 9 -17.01 -10.60 12.31
C LYS A 9 -17.58 -12.01 12.17
N ASP A 10 -17.65 -12.53 10.95
CA ASP A 10 -18.15 -13.89 10.68
C ASP A 10 -17.29 -14.95 11.41
N ILE A 11 -15.96 -14.74 11.41
CA ILE A 11 -15.02 -15.63 12.12
C ILE A 11 -15.22 -15.54 13.64
N ALA A 12 -15.37 -14.35 14.17
CA ALA A 12 -15.60 -14.12 15.60
C ALA A 12 -16.89 -14.78 16.08
N GLU A 13 -17.96 -14.69 15.28
CA GLU A 13 -19.25 -15.34 15.55
C GLU A 13 -19.11 -16.86 15.59
N VAL A 14 -18.46 -17.47 14.59
CA VAL A 14 -18.27 -18.93 14.52
C VAL A 14 -17.44 -19.44 15.71
N LEU A 15 -16.42 -18.72 16.12
CA LEU A 15 -15.54 -19.12 17.22
C LEU A 15 -16.05 -18.69 18.62
N ASN A 16 -17.14 -17.94 18.67
CA ASN A 16 -17.71 -17.34 19.88
C ASN A 16 -16.70 -16.50 20.66
N VAL A 17 -16.01 -15.59 19.95
CA VAL A 17 -15.02 -14.65 20.50
C VAL A 17 -15.26 -13.24 19.97
N SER A 18 -14.56 -12.24 20.52
CA SER A 18 -14.62 -10.88 19.97
C SER A 18 -13.84 -10.77 18.66
N THR A 19 -14.27 -9.84 17.78
CA THR A 19 -13.50 -9.48 16.56
C THR A 19 -12.09 -8.99 16.91
N THR A 20 -11.94 -8.34 18.06
CA THR A 20 -10.66 -7.87 18.58
C THR A 20 -9.73 -9.05 18.90
N THR A 21 -10.26 -10.11 19.51
CA THR A 21 -9.50 -11.34 19.78
C THR A 21 -8.99 -11.98 18.49
N VAL A 22 -9.88 -12.14 17.49
CA VAL A 22 -9.47 -12.69 16.20
C VAL A 22 -8.41 -11.80 15.54
N SER A 23 -8.56 -10.47 15.60
CA SER A 23 -7.60 -9.52 15.05
C SER A 23 -6.23 -9.60 15.75
N PHE A 24 -6.19 -9.75 17.07
CA PHE A 24 -4.92 -9.89 17.79
C PHE A 24 -4.18 -11.18 17.41
N VAL A 25 -4.89 -12.30 17.35
CA VAL A 25 -4.30 -13.58 16.94
C VAL A 25 -3.80 -13.51 15.50
N LEU A 26 -4.61 -12.98 14.58
CA LEU A 26 -4.25 -12.82 13.16
C LEU A 26 -2.98 -11.98 12.94
N ASN A 27 -2.73 -11.00 13.83
CA ASN A 27 -1.55 -10.13 13.77
C ASN A 27 -0.38 -10.61 14.67
N GLY A 28 -0.43 -11.84 15.19
CA GLY A 28 0.62 -12.41 16.04
C GLY A 28 0.75 -11.77 17.44
N LYS A 29 -0.26 -11.00 17.87
CA LYS A 29 -0.28 -10.28 19.15
C LYS A 29 -1.05 -11.02 20.25
N GLY A 30 -1.40 -12.28 20.03
CA GLY A 30 -2.22 -13.05 20.97
C GLY A 30 -1.58 -13.16 22.36
N GLU A 31 -0.31 -13.51 22.44
CA GLU A 31 0.41 -13.64 23.72
C GLU A 31 0.60 -12.28 24.41
N GLU A 32 0.99 -11.23 23.67
CA GLU A 32 1.11 -9.85 24.18
C GLU A 32 -0.19 -9.37 24.83
N LYS A 33 -1.33 -9.74 24.24
CA LYS A 33 -2.67 -9.39 24.73
C LYS A 33 -3.24 -10.40 25.73
N LYS A 34 -2.40 -11.29 26.25
CA LYS A 34 -2.77 -12.29 27.28
C LYS A 34 -3.93 -13.19 26.87
N ILE A 35 -4.06 -13.51 25.58
CA ILE A 35 -5.01 -14.50 25.07
C ILE A 35 -4.43 -15.89 25.39
N SER A 36 -5.27 -16.82 25.86
CA SER A 36 -4.81 -18.17 26.20
C SER A 36 -4.24 -18.89 24.97
N LYS A 37 -3.21 -19.71 25.17
CA LYS A 37 -2.59 -20.49 24.09
C LYS A 37 -3.58 -21.40 23.37
N GLU A 38 -4.52 -21.96 24.11
CA GLU A 38 -5.60 -22.80 23.54
C GLU A 38 -6.48 -22.02 22.59
N LEU A 39 -6.86 -20.79 22.98
CA LEU A 39 -7.69 -19.95 22.14
C LEU A 39 -6.92 -19.44 20.91
N ILE A 40 -5.64 -19.09 21.05
CA ILE A 40 -4.77 -18.75 19.93
C ILE A 40 -4.73 -19.90 18.93
N ALA A 41 -4.41 -21.12 19.38
CA ALA A 41 -4.35 -22.31 18.52
C ALA A 41 -5.69 -22.59 17.84
N LYS A 42 -6.82 -22.44 18.56
CA LYS A 42 -8.16 -22.63 18.00
C LYS A 42 -8.45 -21.63 16.86
N VAL A 43 -8.13 -20.35 17.05
CA VAL A 43 -8.33 -19.30 16.05
C VAL A 43 -7.43 -19.55 14.83
N GLU A 44 -6.15 -19.84 15.03
CA GLU A 44 -5.20 -20.12 13.95
C GLU A 44 -5.61 -21.34 13.13
N ALA A 45 -6.04 -22.43 13.78
CA ALA A 45 -6.52 -23.63 13.10
C ALA A 45 -7.72 -23.32 12.19
N TYR A 46 -8.69 -22.57 12.69
CA TYR A 46 -9.85 -22.18 11.91
C TYR A 46 -9.50 -21.25 10.74
N LEU A 47 -8.64 -20.25 10.96
CA LEU A 47 -8.15 -19.36 9.90
C LEU A 47 -7.45 -20.14 8.79
N LYS A 48 -6.67 -21.16 9.15
CA LYS A 48 -6.01 -22.05 8.20
C LYS A 48 -6.99 -22.94 7.46
N GLU A 49 -7.97 -23.52 8.13
CA GLU A 49 -9.03 -24.35 7.54
C GLU A 49 -9.78 -23.62 6.44
N ILE A 50 -10.21 -22.38 6.72
CA ILE A 50 -10.96 -21.57 5.74
C ILE A 50 -10.05 -20.82 4.74
N ASN A 51 -8.73 -21.06 4.79
CA ASN A 51 -7.74 -20.33 3.98
C ASN A 51 -7.96 -18.80 4.02
N TYR A 52 -8.13 -18.28 5.23
CA TYR A 52 -8.46 -16.87 5.43
C TYR A 52 -7.32 -15.97 4.97
N LYS A 53 -7.65 -15.00 4.13
CA LYS A 53 -6.73 -13.93 3.72
C LYS A 53 -7.30 -12.59 4.18
N PRO A 54 -6.55 -11.80 4.96
CA PRO A 54 -6.99 -10.47 5.37
C PRO A 54 -7.42 -9.62 4.19
N ASN A 55 -8.50 -8.88 4.36
CA ASN A 55 -8.90 -7.88 3.37
C ASN A 55 -8.01 -6.64 3.51
N LEU A 56 -7.08 -6.45 2.57
CA LEU A 56 -6.14 -5.33 2.58
C LEU A 56 -6.85 -3.97 2.50
N VAL A 57 -7.97 -3.88 1.77
CA VAL A 57 -8.77 -2.65 1.68
C VAL A 57 -9.39 -2.31 3.05
N ALA A 58 -9.97 -3.30 3.75
CA ALA A 58 -10.49 -3.07 5.09
C ALA A 58 -9.39 -2.73 6.09
N ARG A 59 -8.18 -3.28 5.90
CA ARG A 59 -7.01 -2.94 6.71
C ARG A 59 -6.57 -1.48 6.45
N SER A 60 -6.46 -1.06 5.20
CA SER A 60 -6.04 0.30 4.84
C SER A 60 -7.02 1.36 5.35
N LEU A 61 -8.32 1.12 5.24
CA LEU A 61 -9.35 2.00 5.81
C LEU A 61 -9.19 2.19 7.33
N ARG A 62 -8.76 1.15 8.06
CA ARG A 62 -8.55 1.23 9.50
C ARG A 62 -7.22 1.83 9.90
N THR A 63 -6.17 1.62 9.11
CA THR A 63 -4.79 2.08 9.42
C THR A 63 -4.44 3.40 8.79
N GLY A 64 -5.23 3.87 7.82
CA GLY A 64 -4.90 5.03 6.98
C GLY A 64 -3.72 4.79 6.03
N SER A 65 -3.29 3.54 5.82
CA SER A 65 -2.12 3.21 4.99
C SER A 65 -2.38 1.96 4.14
N THR A 66 -2.11 2.07 2.86
CA THR A 66 -2.20 0.96 1.89
C THR A 66 -0.92 0.13 1.84
N ARG A 67 0.19 0.66 2.34
CA ARG A 67 1.55 0.11 2.19
C ARG A 67 1.97 -0.03 0.71
N VAL A 68 1.55 0.92 -0.11
CA VAL A 68 1.88 0.99 -1.54
C VAL A 68 2.53 2.32 -1.85
N LEU A 69 3.66 2.26 -2.56
CA LEU A 69 4.33 3.39 -3.18
C LEU A 69 4.22 3.27 -4.69
N VAL A 70 4.22 4.40 -5.38
CA VAL A 70 4.23 4.43 -6.85
C VAL A 70 5.54 5.02 -7.34
N PHE A 71 6.25 4.29 -8.20
CA PHE A 71 7.46 4.76 -8.88
C PHE A 71 7.13 5.01 -10.35
N MET A 72 7.11 6.27 -10.75
CA MET A 72 6.75 6.76 -12.07
C MET A 72 7.98 7.30 -12.77
N VAL A 73 8.35 6.68 -13.88
CA VAL A 73 9.52 7.04 -14.67
C VAL A 73 9.14 7.19 -16.14
N GLU A 74 10.04 7.76 -16.93
CA GLU A 74 9.82 7.87 -18.37
C GLU A 74 9.58 6.48 -19.00
N ASP A 75 10.51 5.57 -18.83
CA ASP A 75 10.43 4.19 -19.34
C ASP A 75 11.11 3.22 -18.35
N ILE A 76 10.32 2.31 -17.76
CA ILE A 76 10.83 1.31 -16.82
C ILE A 76 11.77 0.29 -17.50
N SER A 77 11.73 0.14 -18.80
CA SER A 77 12.65 -0.72 -19.54
C SER A 77 14.05 -0.12 -19.66
N ASN A 78 14.20 1.18 -19.43
CA ASN A 78 15.50 1.84 -19.39
C ASN A 78 16.36 1.26 -18.25
N HIS A 79 17.59 0.87 -18.61
CA HIS A 79 18.52 0.19 -17.71
C HIS A 79 18.82 0.96 -16.42
N PHE A 80 18.86 2.30 -16.47
CA PHE A 80 19.04 3.14 -15.30
C PHE A 80 17.85 3.05 -14.36
N PHE A 81 16.63 3.31 -14.85
CA PHE A 81 15.43 3.28 -14.04
C PHE A 81 15.09 1.88 -13.52
N SER A 82 15.36 0.83 -14.31
CA SER A 82 15.14 -0.54 -13.86
C SER A 82 16.07 -0.93 -12.70
N LYS A 83 17.32 -0.49 -12.71
CA LYS A 83 18.25 -0.71 -11.58
C LYS A 83 17.83 0.05 -10.33
N VAL A 84 17.48 1.33 -10.47
CA VAL A 84 17.01 2.14 -9.35
C VAL A 84 15.71 1.55 -8.79
N GLY A 85 14.77 1.19 -9.65
CA GLY A 85 13.53 0.54 -9.27
C GLY A 85 13.75 -0.73 -8.46
N ARG A 86 14.72 -1.56 -8.84
CA ARG A 86 15.09 -2.76 -8.10
C ARG A 86 15.56 -2.44 -6.67
N LEU A 87 16.37 -1.40 -6.49
CA LEU A 87 16.83 -0.96 -5.17
C LEU A 87 15.67 -0.44 -4.31
N ILE A 88 14.79 0.38 -4.92
CA ILE A 88 13.59 0.89 -4.25
C ILE A 88 12.69 -0.28 -3.81
N GLU A 89 12.48 -1.27 -4.69
CA GLU A 89 11.69 -2.46 -4.38
C GLU A 89 12.25 -3.24 -3.19
N ASP A 90 13.57 -3.50 -3.18
CA ASP A 90 14.24 -4.24 -2.11
C ASP A 90 14.14 -3.52 -0.74
N ILE A 91 14.29 -2.18 -0.73
CA ILE A 91 14.14 -1.37 0.49
C ILE A 91 12.68 -1.35 0.94
N SER A 92 11.76 -1.14 0.02
CA SER A 92 10.32 -1.10 0.29
C SER A 92 9.82 -2.44 0.84
N TYR A 93 10.26 -3.55 0.23
CA TYR A 93 9.89 -4.89 0.69
C TYR A 93 10.31 -5.16 2.14
N LYS A 94 11.52 -4.74 2.54
CA LYS A 94 12.03 -4.88 3.92
C LYS A 94 11.21 -4.06 4.93
N ASN A 95 10.51 -3.04 4.47
CA ASN A 95 9.67 -2.15 5.28
C ASN A 95 8.17 -2.44 5.13
N ASP A 96 7.79 -3.62 4.61
CA ASP A 96 6.40 -4.03 4.36
C ASP A 96 5.66 -3.16 3.34
N TYR A 97 6.37 -2.44 2.46
CA TYR A 97 5.79 -1.73 1.33
C TYR A 97 5.85 -2.55 0.04
N ARG A 98 4.97 -2.21 -0.89
CA ARG A 98 5.01 -2.69 -2.27
C ARG A 98 5.14 -1.50 -3.20
N VAL A 99 5.85 -1.67 -4.30
CA VAL A 99 6.06 -0.62 -5.29
C VAL A 99 5.29 -0.97 -6.55
N LEU A 100 4.54 0.00 -7.06
CA LEU A 100 3.93 -0.04 -8.38
C LEU A 100 4.83 0.75 -9.33
N PHE A 101 5.20 0.13 -10.43
CA PHE A 101 6.05 0.73 -11.45
C PHE A 101 5.20 1.20 -12.63
N CYS A 102 5.39 2.44 -13.06
CA CYS A 102 4.65 3.02 -14.18
C CYS A 102 5.60 3.72 -15.15
N SER A 103 5.45 3.46 -16.44
CA SER A 103 6.11 4.23 -17.51
C SER A 103 5.18 5.35 -17.96
N THR A 104 5.67 6.58 -17.90
CA THR A 104 4.92 7.78 -18.27
C THR A 104 5.20 8.22 -19.71
N GLU A 105 6.31 7.77 -20.30
CA GLU A 105 6.81 8.17 -21.64
C GLU A 105 7.01 9.67 -21.78
N ASN A 106 7.28 10.38 -20.68
CA ASN A 106 7.29 11.86 -20.57
C ASN A 106 5.98 12.53 -21.07
N ASP A 107 4.91 11.76 -21.18
CA ASP A 107 3.60 12.29 -21.55
C ASP A 107 2.91 12.92 -20.34
N LEU A 108 2.59 14.21 -20.43
CA LEU A 108 1.97 14.95 -19.36
C LEU A 108 0.59 14.37 -18.99
N LYS A 109 -0.25 14.14 -19.99
CA LYS A 109 -1.62 13.65 -19.77
C LYS A 109 -1.62 12.27 -19.12
N ARG A 110 -0.79 11.37 -19.61
CA ARG A 110 -0.63 10.02 -19.03
C ARG A 110 -0.15 10.09 -17.58
N THR A 111 0.79 11.00 -17.30
CA THR A 111 1.31 11.18 -15.92
C THR A 111 0.21 11.69 -14.99
N GLN A 112 -0.57 12.69 -15.43
CA GLN A 112 -1.72 13.21 -14.69
C GLN A 112 -2.75 12.13 -14.40
N ASP A 113 -3.15 11.36 -15.40
CA ASP A 113 -4.14 10.28 -15.25
C ASP A 113 -3.66 9.21 -14.24
N LEU A 114 -2.36 8.89 -14.25
CA LEU A 114 -1.78 7.96 -13.27
C LEU A 114 -1.73 8.56 -11.86
N ILE A 115 -1.35 9.83 -11.71
CA ILE A 115 -1.37 10.52 -10.41
C ILE A 115 -2.78 10.50 -9.82
N HIS A 116 -3.79 10.95 -10.58
CA HIS A 116 -5.18 10.95 -10.13
C HIS A 116 -5.65 9.54 -9.74
N LEU A 117 -5.39 8.55 -10.58
CA LEU A 117 -5.77 7.16 -10.32
C LEU A 117 -5.21 6.64 -8.99
N PHE A 118 -3.93 6.88 -8.73
CA PHE A 118 -3.27 6.35 -7.54
C PHE A 118 -3.55 7.19 -6.29
N HIS A 119 -3.74 8.50 -6.44
CA HIS A 119 -4.19 9.36 -5.35
C HIS A 119 -5.59 8.95 -4.87
N GLU A 120 -6.55 8.71 -5.77
CA GLU A 120 -7.88 8.17 -5.44
C GLU A 120 -7.82 6.79 -4.76
N ARG A 121 -6.80 5.99 -5.07
CA ARG A 121 -6.54 4.70 -4.42
C ARG A 121 -5.81 4.81 -3.09
N GLN A 122 -5.52 6.03 -2.67
CA GLN A 122 -4.87 6.34 -1.38
C GLN A 122 -3.53 5.62 -1.22
N VAL A 123 -2.69 5.61 -2.26
CA VAL A 123 -1.31 5.12 -2.11
C VAL A 123 -0.56 5.98 -1.10
N ASP A 124 0.41 5.39 -0.42
CA ASP A 124 1.11 6.04 0.69
C ASP A 124 2.16 7.05 0.23
N GLY A 125 2.50 7.10 -1.06
CA GLY A 125 3.42 8.10 -1.60
C GLY A 125 3.86 7.81 -3.03
N PHE A 126 4.50 8.82 -3.61
CA PHE A 126 4.97 8.82 -4.99
C PHE A 126 6.47 9.10 -5.07
N ILE A 127 7.14 8.44 -6.00
CA ILE A 127 8.48 8.77 -6.47
C ILE A 127 8.32 9.01 -7.98
N ILE A 128 8.54 10.24 -8.43
CA ILE A 128 8.18 10.66 -9.80
C ILE A 128 9.38 11.27 -10.51
N VAL A 129 9.66 10.82 -11.73
CA VAL A 129 10.44 11.57 -12.71
C VAL A 129 9.47 12.50 -13.43
N PRO A 130 9.47 13.82 -13.12
CA PRO A 130 8.41 14.72 -13.57
C PRO A 130 8.58 15.08 -15.04
N PRO A 131 7.53 14.96 -15.89
CA PRO A 131 7.49 15.61 -17.18
C PRO A 131 7.28 17.12 -17.02
N LEU A 132 7.53 17.89 -18.08
CA LEU A 132 7.24 19.32 -18.06
C LEU A 132 5.73 19.58 -17.93
N GLY A 133 5.37 20.57 -17.13
CA GLY A 133 3.98 21.01 -16.94
C GLY A 133 3.19 20.26 -15.87
N ILE A 134 3.84 19.42 -15.05
CA ILE A 134 3.18 18.61 -14.00
C ILE A 134 3.09 19.36 -12.63
N GLU A 135 3.54 20.60 -12.55
CA GLU A 135 3.72 21.36 -11.32
C GLU A 135 2.46 21.43 -10.46
N ASP A 136 1.30 21.65 -11.08
CA ASP A 136 0.04 21.82 -10.37
C ASP A 136 -0.47 20.50 -9.78
N ASP A 137 -0.24 19.38 -10.46
CA ASP A 137 -0.57 18.04 -9.95
C ASP A 137 0.31 17.68 -8.75
N ILE A 138 1.59 18.02 -8.78
CA ILE A 138 2.48 17.80 -7.63
C ILE A 138 2.07 18.67 -6.43
N LYS A 139 1.74 19.96 -6.66
CA LYS A 139 1.21 20.84 -5.60
C LYS A 139 -0.06 20.26 -4.98
N HIS A 140 -0.98 19.77 -5.81
CA HIS A 140 -2.20 19.13 -5.34
C HIS A 140 -1.93 17.93 -4.42
N LEU A 141 -0.98 17.06 -4.77
CA LEU A 141 -0.57 15.97 -3.90
C LEU A 141 -0.02 16.47 -2.55
N MET A 142 0.83 17.51 -2.58
CA MET A 142 1.43 18.10 -1.37
C MET A 142 0.36 18.76 -0.47
N GLU A 143 -0.60 19.46 -1.04
CA GLU A 143 -1.73 20.06 -0.32
C GLU A 143 -2.61 19.02 0.40
N HIS A 144 -2.65 17.79 -0.15
CA HIS A 144 -3.34 16.65 0.46
C HIS A 144 -2.44 15.77 1.34
N GLU A 145 -1.28 16.32 1.74
CA GLU A 145 -0.30 15.63 2.61
C GLU A 145 0.16 14.27 2.05
N THR A 146 0.07 14.08 0.73
CA THR A 146 0.56 12.86 0.07
C THR A 146 2.08 13.00 -0.18
N PRO A 147 2.93 12.14 0.40
CA PRO A 147 4.37 12.22 0.22
C PRO A 147 4.78 12.09 -1.25
N VAL A 148 5.59 13.03 -1.73
CA VAL A 148 6.12 13.03 -3.10
C VAL A 148 7.61 13.27 -3.08
N ILE A 149 8.36 12.40 -3.75
CA ILE A 149 9.79 12.57 -4.04
C ILE A 149 9.93 12.81 -5.53
N LEU A 150 10.58 13.91 -5.92
CA LEU A 150 10.99 14.15 -7.30
C LEU A 150 12.35 13.51 -7.54
N PHE A 151 12.43 12.66 -8.55
CA PHE A 151 13.64 11.90 -8.87
C PHE A 151 14.17 12.33 -10.25
N ASP A 152 15.49 12.37 -10.39
CA ASP A 152 16.21 12.71 -11.63
C ASP A 152 16.05 14.17 -12.12
N ARG A 153 14.87 14.76 -11.99
CA ARG A 153 14.56 16.14 -12.41
C ARG A 153 13.97 16.94 -11.26
N LYS A 154 14.34 18.21 -11.17
CA LYS A 154 13.79 19.15 -10.18
C LYS A 154 12.71 20.02 -10.81
N ILE A 155 11.76 20.41 -10.01
CA ILE A 155 10.82 21.48 -10.30
C ILE A 155 11.20 22.69 -9.44
N PRO A 156 11.87 23.72 -9.97
CA PRO A 156 12.44 24.81 -9.16
C PRO A 156 11.41 25.58 -8.31
N SER A 157 10.14 25.57 -8.71
CA SER A 157 9.05 26.24 -8.00
C SER A 157 8.48 25.45 -6.82
N LEU A 158 8.93 24.20 -6.62
CA LEU A 158 8.42 23.31 -5.59
C LEU A 158 9.53 22.94 -4.61
N ASN A 159 9.19 23.00 -3.31
CA ASN A 159 10.08 22.53 -2.25
C ASN A 159 9.70 21.07 -1.93
N THR A 160 10.18 20.16 -2.78
CA THR A 160 10.07 18.71 -2.57
C THR A 160 11.41 18.12 -2.23
N ASP A 161 11.42 17.04 -1.46
CA ASP A 161 12.64 16.26 -1.20
C ASP A 161 13.10 15.52 -2.47
#